data_f2bfa8605a9f00f7c047830864ffdc23
#
_entry.id   f2bfa8605a9f00f7c047830864ffdc23
#
_cell.length_a   1.000
_cell.length_b   1.000
_cell.length_c   1.000
_cell.angle_alpha   90.00
_cell.angle_beta   90.00
_cell.angle_gamma   90.00
#
_symmetry.space_group_name_H-M   'P 1'
#
loop_
_entity.id
_entity.type
_entity.pdbx_description
1 polymer ?
#
loop_
_entity_poly.entity_id
_entity_poly.type
_entity_poly.pdbx_seq_one_letter_code
_entity_poly.pdbx_strand_id
1 'polypeptide(L)'
;MIVLRYWENRKLNIKNFVKKVLRPKPSALISAQTDSLMRRLKPRRFVTDYITDVYNNNVRPNVSDNTVTLSVLTDTHAKAVASASYYGINGIRHIIEANSAVDDLDIDLNVHLGDLIDGSDKPEISRGLLRFAVENYQNNEKPFYIAEGNHDENDKYDEHKFVSSASFNRDDYDNLVTKFDFQQSKILRLNPVSKVSWFDKGDVRIIFLNTSDIPYILNNGSKKYDVKKVRGIREQQISDLITILEDTVDKHVVVFGHANLISPSGRSALNFNGDLIQQLFVSFNNKDRGQIKNELTGDFGVNLRYDFSSTGISKVSNYICGHMHYEKYYNVSGINHIILNCSALMGKKHGLTTDYNKKWDRKYNEISELAGYFVNIDPDKLRLQIFGYGAATRYVSFEI
;
A
#
# COMPACT_ATOMS: atom_id res chain seq x y z
N MET A 1 -2.72 26.25 8.32
CA MET A 1 -2.39 27.65 8.01
C MET A 1 -0.87 27.94 8.09
N ILE A 2 -0.16 27.52 9.14
CA ILE A 2 1.30 27.75 9.30
C ILE A 2 2.13 27.05 8.21
N VAL A 3 1.80 25.80 7.85
CA VAL A 3 2.53 25.02 6.82
C VAL A 3 2.31 25.62 5.43
N LEU A 4 1.09 26.07 5.11
CA LEU A 4 0.81 26.73 3.84
C LEU A 4 1.49 28.10 3.72
N ARG A 5 1.45 28.93 4.78
CA ARG A 5 2.21 30.19 4.81
C ARG A 5 3.72 29.96 4.70
N TYR A 6 4.20 28.84 5.28
CA TYR A 6 5.59 28.46 5.12
C TYR A 6 5.90 28.14 3.64
N TRP A 7 4.99 27.48 2.92
CA TRP A 7 5.12 27.16 1.50
C TRP A 7 4.86 28.37 0.59
N GLU A 8 3.85 29.17 0.88
CA GLU A 8 3.51 30.37 0.08
C GLU A 8 4.54 31.46 0.21
N ASN A 9 5.00 31.79 1.41
CA ASN A 9 6.03 32.78 1.65
C ASN A 9 7.44 32.34 1.21
N ARG A 10 7.62 31.07 0.86
CA ARG A 10 8.89 30.51 0.40
C ARG A 10 8.81 29.81 -0.96
N LYS A 11 7.79 30.08 -1.79
CA LYS A 11 7.73 29.59 -3.19
C LYS A 11 9.05 29.79 -3.94
N LEU A 12 9.73 30.93 -3.70
CA LEU A 12 11.07 31.20 -4.24
C LEU A 12 12.14 30.27 -3.64
N ASN A 13 12.06 29.99 -2.34
CA ASN A 13 13.03 29.15 -1.65
C ASN A 13 12.86 27.68 -1.97
N ILE A 14 11.63 27.23 -2.24
CA ILE A 14 11.36 25.83 -2.63
C ILE A 14 11.77 25.58 -4.08
N LYS A 15 11.48 26.51 -5.01
CA LYS A 15 12.02 26.43 -6.37
C LYS A 15 13.55 26.41 -6.36
N ASN A 16 14.18 27.19 -5.49
CA ASN A 16 15.61 27.21 -5.33
C ASN A 16 16.14 25.97 -4.60
N PHE A 17 15.38 25.43 -3.63
CA PHE A 17 15.67 24.17 -2.96
C PHE A 17 15.55 22.99 -3.94
N VAL A 18 14.46 22.87 -4.68
CA VAL A 18 14.28 21.84 -5.71
C VAL A 18 15.36 21.97 -6.81
N LYS A 19 15.69 23.18 -7.24
CA LYS A 19 16.82 23.41 -8.16
C LYS A 19 18.16 23.01 -7.55
N LYS A 20 18.37 23.27 -6.23
CA LYS A 20 19.58 22.85 -5.51
C LYS A 20 19.62 21.32 -5.34
N VAL A 21 18.48 20.70 -5.02
CA VAL A 21 18.35 19.23 -4.87
C VAL A 21 18.58 18.52 -6.19
N LEU A 22 18.12 19.11 -7.29
CA LEU A 22 18.31 18.55 -8.65
C LEU A 22 19.68 18.85 -9.28
N ARG A 23 20.53 19.70 -8.64
CA ARG A 23 21.90 19.92 -9.12
C ARG A 23 22.81 18.77 -8.64
N PRO A 24 23.87 18.40 -9.39
CA PRO A 24 24.83 17.40 -8.93
C PRO A 24 25.61 17.95 -7.72
N LYS A 25 25.15 17.63 -6.52
CA LYS A 25 25.76 17.94 -5.21
C LYS A 25 26.00 16.63 -4.45
N PRO A 26 26.93 16.64 -3.47
CA PRO A 26 27.16 15.48 -2.62
C PRO A 26 25.83 14.94 -2.06
N SER A 27 25.61 13.64 -2.17
CA SER A 27 24.36 12.97 -1.82
C SER A 27 23.92 13.18 -0.36
N ALA A 28 24.87 13.21 0.56
CA ALA A 28 24.61 13.44 1.98
C ALA A 28 23.96 14.80 2.28
N LEU A 29 24.38 15.86 1.58
CA LEU A 29 23.80 17.22 1.75
C LEU A 29 22.37 17.30 1.25
N ILE A 30 22.05 16.62 0.14
CA ILE A 30 20.71 16.59 -0.44
C ILE A 30 19.76 15.83 0.50
N SER A 31 20.18 14.69 1.03
CA SER A 31 19.42 13.91 2.00
C SER A 31 19.11 14.71 3.27
N ALA A 32 20.12 15.37 3.86
CA ALA A 32 19.94 16.18 5.07
C ALA A 32 18.98 17.37 4.85
N GLN A 33 19.02 18.00 3.68
CA GLN A 33 18.08 19.09 3.34
C GLN A 33 16.65 18.57 3.16
N THR A 34 16.47 17.40 2.57
CA THR A 34 15.17 16.76 2.40
C THR A 34 14.59 16.38 3.76
N ASP A 35 15.38 15.73 4.61
CA ASP A 35 14.97 15.39 5.98
C ASP A 35 14.56 16.62 6.78
N SER A 36 15.34 17.72 6.72
CA SER A 36 15.01 18.97 7.39
C SER A 36 13.69 19.57 6.88
N LEU A 37 13.39 19.43 5.60
CA LEU A 37 12.14 19.88 5.02
C LEU A 37 10.96 19.05 5.54
N MET A 38 11.08 17.72 5.48
CA MET A 38 10.03 16.79 5.91
C MET A 38 9.67 17.00 7.38
N ARG A 39 10.66 17.08 8.26
CA ARG A 39 10.46 17.29 9.71
C ARG A 39 9.78 18.61 10.07
N ARG A 40 9.67 19.56 9.17
CA ARG A 40 8.92 20.81 9.35
C ARG A 40 7.47 20.72 8.90
N LEU A 41 7.09 19.66 8.22
CA LEU A 41 5.70 19.45 7.86
C LEU A 41 4.89 19.17 9.14
N LYS A 42 3.72 19.80 9.20
CA LYS A 42 2.77 19.61 10.29
C LYS A 42 1.42 19.22 9.70
N PRO A 43 0.64 18.39 10.40
CA PRO A 43 -0.71 18.07 9.98
C PRO A 43 -1.57 19.35 9.96
N ARG A 44 -2.48 19.41 9.02
CA ARG A 44 -3.52 20.46 8.99
C ARG A 44 -4.65 20.04 9.92
N ARG A 45 -4.90 20.84 10.95
CA ARG A 45 -5.89 20.53 11.97
C ARG A 45 -7.28 20.23 11.39
N PHE A 46 -7.74 21.02 10.41
CA PHE A 46 -9.04 20.78 9.79
C PHE A 46 -9.14 19.42 9.06
N VAL A 47 -8.00 18.82 8.65
CA VAL A 47 -7.96 17.48 8.05
C VAL A 47 -7.99 16.42 9.14
N THR A 48 -7.17 16.56 10.17
CA THR A 48 -7.14 15.60 11.29
C THR A 48 -8.48 15.58 12.02
N ASP A 49 -9.05 16.75 12.33
CA ASP A 49 -10.38 16.87 12.99
C ASP A 49 -11.44 16.17 12.12
N TYR A 50 -11.45 16.39 10.81
CA TYR A 50 -12.38 15.75 9.89
C TYR A 50 -12.24 14.21 9.85
N ILE A 51 -11.00 13.68 9.82
CA ILE A 51 -10.76 12.23 9.84
C ILE A 51 -11.27 11.64 11.17
N THR A 52 -10.99 12.31 12.28
CA THR A 52 -11.47 11.94 13.62
C THR A 52 -13.00 11.96 13.70
N ASP A 53 -13.64 12.98 13.10
CA ASP A 53 -15.11 13.06 13.04
C ASP A 53 -15.72 11.92 12.22
N VAL A 54 -15.10 11.55 11.09
CA VAL A 54 -15.54 10.39 10.29
C VAL A 54 -15.45 9.11 11.12
N TYR A 55 -14.36 8.91 11.85
CA TYR A 55 -14.22 7.75 12.73
C TYR A 55 -15.31 7.73 13.82
N ASN A 56 -15.43 8.79 14.60
CA ASN A 56 -16.34 8.84 15.75
C ASN A 56 -17.80 8.72 15.34
N ASN A 57 -18.20 9.32 14.21
CA ASN A 57 -19.60 9.37 13.78
C ASN A 57 -20.01 8.15 12.94
N ASN A 58 -19.09 7.55 12.19
CA ASN A 58 -19.44 6.50 11.23
C ASN A 58 -18.82 5.14 11.55
N VAL A 59 -17.57 5.10 12.01
CA VAL A 59 -16.82 3.85 12.23
C VAL A 59 -17.13 3.28 13.62
N ARG A 60 -16.87 4.07 14.67
CA ARG A 60 -16.99 3.66 16.07
C ARG A 60 -18.36 3.06 16.44
N PRO A 61 -19.50 3.57 15.94
CA PRO A 61 -20.82 2.96 16.24
C PRO A 61 -20.99 1.55 15.65
N ASN A 62 -20.11 1.12 14.77
CA ASN A 62 -20.12 -0.20 14.12
C ASN A 62 -19.05 -1.16 14.66
N VAL A 63 -18.26 -0.75 15.65
CA VAL A 63 -17.21 -1.56 16.28
C VAL A 63 -17.80 -2.34 17.45
N SER A 64 -17.53 -3.63 17.52
CA SER A 64 -17.74 -4.53 18.67
C SER A 64 -16.41 -5.04 19.17
N ASP A 65 -16.38 -5.76 20.29
CA ASP A 65 -15.15 -6.32 20.87
C ASP A 65 -14.38 -7.26 19.90
N ASN A 66 -15.12 -7.94 19.02
CA ASN A 66 -14.56 -8.87 18.03
C ASN A 66 -14.22 -8.18 16.69
N THR A 67 -14.62 -6.94 16.49
CA THR A 67 -14.34 -6.19 15.26
C THR A 67 -12.84 -5.91 15.15
N VAL A 68 -12.26 -6.16 13.96
CA VAL A 68 -10.92 -5.68 13.61
C VAL A 68 -11.06 -4.39 12.83
N THR A 69 -10.49 -3.31 13.34
CA THR A 69 -10.57 -1.98 12.74
C THR A 69 -9.20 -1.54 12.20
N LEU A 70 -9.13 -1.20 10.92
CA LEU A 70 -7.93 -0.70 10.27
C LEU A 70 -8.10 0.73 9.81
N SER A 71 -7.01 1.51 9.84
CA SER A 71 -6.85 2.72 9.04
C SER A 71 -6.03 2.38 7.80
N VAL A 72 -6.49 2.75 6.61
CA VAL A 72 -5.87 2.35 5.34
C VAL A 72 -5.62 3.57 4.45
N LEU A 73 -4.37 3.74 4.05
CA LEU A 73 -3.94 4.63 2.96
C LEU A 73 -3.32 3.82 1.83
N THR A 74 -3.31 4.38 0.63
CA THR A 74 -2.61 3.81 -0.53
C THR A 74 -2.18 4.90 -1.50
N ASP A 75 -1.12 4.63 -2.25
CA ASP A 75 -0.71 5.45 -3.40
C ASP A 75 -0.56 6.95 -3.04
N THR A 76 0.27 7.25 -2.07
CA THR A 76 0.58 8.65 -1.67
C THR A 76 1.56 9.32 -2.62
N HIS A 77 2.38 8.56 -3.34
CA HIS A 77 3.32 9.01 -4.37
C HIS A 77 4.11 10.26 -3.96
N ALA A 78 4.71 10.23 -2.78
CA ALA A 78 5.48 11.34 -2.26
C ALA A 78 6.66 11.68 -3.18
N LYS A 79 6.89 12.97 -3.37
CA LYS A 79 7.98 13.52 -4.18
C LYS A 79 8.52 14.80 -3.55
N ALA A 80 9.83 15.02 -3.63
CA ALA A 80 10.47 16.19 -3.05
C ALA A 80 10.27 17.49 -3.88
N VAL A 81 9.05 17.72 -4.33
CA VAL A 81 8.66 18.92 -5.05
C VAL A 81 7.40 19.52 -4.44
N ALA A 82 7.33 20.84 -4.35
CA ALA A 82 6.08 21.51 -4.03
C ALA A 82 5.15 21.43 -5.24
N SER A 83 4.03 20.72 -5.09
CA SER A 83 3.04 20.57 -6.14
C SER A 83 1.64 20.70 -5.56
N ALA A 84 0.80 21.48 -6.23
CA ALA A 84 -0.64 21.56 -5.97
C ALA A 84 -1.42 20.57 -6.85
N SER A 85 -0.76 19.61 -7.43
CA SER A 85 -1.30 18.56 -8.31
C SER A 85 -0.61 17.25 -8.00
N TYR A 86 -0.96 16.22 -8.66
CA TYR A 86 -0.63 14.82 -8.62
C TYR A 86 0.50 14.38 -7.65
N TYR A 87 1.74 14.33 -8.05
CA TYR A 87 2.85 13.89 -7.22
C TYR A 87 3.59 15.07 -6.60
N GLY A 88 3.76 15.04 -5.28
CA GLY A 88 4.48 16.10 -4.57
C GLY A 88 4.64 15.81 -3.09
N ILE A 89 5.13 16.81 -2.37
CA ILE A 89 5.35 16.73 -0.92
C ILE A 89 4.05 16.54 -0.12
N ASN A 90 2.91 16.85 -0.73
CA ASN A 90 1.59 16.58 -0.14
C ASN A 90 1.36 15.09 0.14
N GLY A 91 1.98 14.16 -0.61
CA GLY A 91 1.92 12.73 -0.28
C GLY A 91 2.41 12.42 1.14
N ILE A 92 3.56 12.98 1.53
CA ILE A 92 4.06 12.86 2.92
C ILE A 92 3.12 13.54 3.91
N ARG A 93 2.53 14.69 3.56
CA ARG A 93 1.60 15.38 4.45
C ARG A 93 0.33 14.55 4.70
N HIS A 94 -0.17 13.84 3.70
CA HIS A 94 -1.31 12.93 3.87
C HIS A 94 -0.99 11.79 4.85
N ILE A 95 0.23 11.23 4.80
CA ILE A 95 0.69 10.24 5.79
C ILE A 95 0.70 10.83 7.20
N ILE A 96 1.29 12.04 7.37
CA ILE A 96 1.34 12.72 8.66
C ILE A 96 -0.08 12.99 9.20
N GLU A 97 -0.99 13.45 8.35
CA GLU A 97 -2.38 13.78 8.72
C GLU A 97 -3.17 12.56 9.13
N ALA A 98 -3.10 11.48 8.36
CA ALA A 98 -3.76 10.23 8.71
C ALA A 98 -3.20 9.64 10.03
N ASN A 99 -1.87 9.56 10.16
CA ASN A 99 -1.24 9.04 11.38
C ASN A 99 -1.57 9.89 12.61
N SER A 100 -1.54 11.23 12.48
CA SER A 100 -1.92 12.12 13.59
C SER A 100 -3.39 11.98 13.99
N ALA A 101 -4.28 11.72 13.03
CA ALA A 101 -5.70 11.54 13.32
C ALA A 101 -5.96 10.23 14.05
N VAL A 102 -5.26 9.14 13.70
CA VAL A 102 -5.49 7.80 14.27
C VAL A 102 -4.77 7.56 15.59
N ASP A 103 -3.91 8.46 16.03
CA ASP A 103 -3.12 8.30 17.26
C ASP A 103 -4.00 8.04 18.49
N ASP A 104 -5.08 8.82 18.63
CA ASP A 104 -6.05 8.72 19.72
C ASP A 104 -7.27 7.82 19.39
N LEU A 105 -7.32 7.18 18.22
CA LEU A 105 -8.45 6.34 17.81
C LEU A 105 -8.22 4.88 18.18
N ASP A 106 -9.29 4.16 18.45
CA ASP A 106 -9.25 2.72 18.72
C ASP A 106 -9.21 1.94 17.40
N ILE A 107 -8.03 1.79 16.86
CA ILE A 107 -7.73 0.98 15.67
C ILE A 107 -6.69 -0.10 15.99
N ASP A 108 -6.86 -1.26 15.40
CA ASP A 108 -5.98 -2.42 15.61
C ASP A 108 -4.73 -2.37 14.76
N LEU A 109 -4.84 -1.79 13.55
CA LEU A 109 -3.73 -1.79 12.59
C LEU A 109 -3.81 -0.58 11.66
N ASN A 110 -2.67 0.07 11.46
CA ASN A 110 -2.50 1.18 10.52
C ASN A 110 -1.78 0.68 9.26
N VAL A 111 -2.39 0.80 8.10
CA VAL A 111 -1.93 0.15 6.86
C VAL A 111 -1.66 1.17 5.76
N HIS A 112 -0.52 1.03 5.09
CA HIS A 112 -0.27 1.66 3.79
C HIS A 112 -0.09 0.58 2.71
N LEU A 113 -0.90 0.63 1.66
CA LEU A 113 -0.91 -0.41 0.63
C LEU A 113 0.09 -0.19 -0.51
N GLY A 114 1.18 0.56 -0.27
CA GLY A 114 2.27 0.74 -1.23
C GLY A 114 2.15 2.00 -2.08
N ASP A 115 3.17 2.20 -2.94
CA ASP A 115 3.39 3.44 -3.69
C ASP A 115 3.48 4.67 -2.76
N LEU A 116 4.34 4.54 -1.71
CA LEU A 116 4.62 5.65 -0.80
C LEU A 116 5.29 6.80 -1.53
N ILE A 117 6.22 6.48 -2.43
CA ILE A 117 6.98 7.46 -3.21
C ILE A 117 6.61 7.42 -4.69
N ASP A 118 6.87 8.50 -5.40
CA ASP A 118 6.73 8.55 -6.87
C ASP A 118 7.81 7.71 -7.59
N GLY A 119 8.93 7.45 -6.93
CA GLY A 119 10.04 6.67 -7.46
C GLY A 119 10.82 7.35 -8.59
N SER A 120 10.68 8.66 -8.79
CA SER A 120 11.37 9.41 -9.85
C SER A 120 12.37 10.45 -9.34
N ASP A 121 12.52 10.59 -8.04
CA ASP A 121 13.55 11.43 -7.43
C ASP A 121 14.90 10.70 -7.40
N LYS A 122 15.99 11.44 -7.16
CA LYS A 122 17.29 10.82 -6.96
C LYS A 122 17.25 9.81 -5.81
N PRO A 123 18.03 8.73 -5.89
CA PRO A 123 17.99 7.64 -4.90
C PRO A 123 18.10 8.09 -3.46
N GLU A 124 18.99 9.03 -3.15
CA GLU A 124 19.16 9.56 -1.81
C GLU A 124 17.94 10.35 -1.30
N ILE A 125 17.20 11.01 -2.20
CA ILE A 125 15.97 11.72 -1.88
C ILE A 125 14.85 10.71 -1.64
N SER A 126 14.70 9.73 -2.52
CA SER A 126 13.70 8.66 -2.40
C SER A 126 13.90 7.83 -1.12
N ARG A 127 15.16 7.50 -0.77
CA ARG A 127 15.46 6.85 0.52
C ARG A 127 15.07 7.74 1.72
N GLY A 128 15.30 9.05 1.62
CA GLY A 128 14.89 10.01 2.65
C GLY A 128 13.36 10.07 2.81
N LEU A 129 12.61 10.04 1.72
CA LEU A 129 11.14 10.02 1.74
C LEU A 129 10.59 8.72 2.35
N LEU A 130 11.11 7.55 1.94
CA LEU A 130 10.73 6.26 2.51
C LEU A 130 11.00 6.21 4.01
N ARG A 131 12.23 6.55 4.43
CA ARG A 131 12.59 6.58 5.85
C ARG A 131 11.66 7.48 6.65
N PHE A 132 11.39 8.68 6.16
CA PHE A 132 10.52 9.62 6.84
C PHE A 132 9.06 9.12 6.94
N ALA A 133 8.55 8.48 5.88
CA ALA A 133 7.24 7.84 5.92
C ALA A 133 7.17 6.77 7.01
N VAL A 134 8.15 5.86 7.06
CA VAL A 134 8.22 4.82 8.09
C VAL A 134 8.34 5.42 9.50
N GLU A 135 9.19 6.44 9.71
CA GLU A 135 9.31 7.14 11.00
C GLU A 135 7.96 7.71 11.47
N ASN A 136 7.10 8.18 10.56
CA ASN A 136 5.76 8.65 10.92
C ASN A 136 4.82 7.53 11.38
N TYR A 137 4.92 6.33 10.79
CA TYR A 137 4.19 5.16 11.27
C TYR A 137 4.74 4.66 12.61
N GLN A 138 6.05 4.66 12.79
CA GLN A 138 6.70 4.23 14.06
C GLN A 138 6.44 5.17 15.24
N ASN A 139 6.27 6.48 14.97
CA ASN A 139 5.97 7.48 16.00
C ASN A 139 4.53 7.38 16.53
N ASN A 140 3.67 6.66 15.84
CA ASN A 140 2.34 6.30 16.30
C ASN A 140 2.44 4.96 17.04
N GLU A 141 1.83 4.82 18.21
CA GLU A 141 1.87 3.60 19.03
C GLU A 141 1.08 2.44 18.42
N LYS A 142 0.34 2.67 17.33
CA LYS A 142 -0.43 1.61 16.66
C LYS A 142 0.48 0.66 15.89
N PRO A 143 0.19 -0.65 15.89
CA PRO A 143 0.81 -1.56 14.95
C PRO A 143 0.58 -1.09 13.52
N PHE A 144 1.55 -1.27 12.64
CA PHE A 144 1.42 -0.85 11.24
C PHE A 144 1.97 -1.90 10.27
N TYR A 145 1.47 -1.83 9.04
CA TYR A 145 1.99 -2.57 7.90
C TYR A 145 2.12 -1.64 6.68
N ILE A 146 3.22 -1.78 5.96
CA ILE A 146 3.48 -1.05 4.72
C ILE A 146 3.78 -2.05 3.60
N ALA A 147 2.86 -2.15 2.63
CA ALA A 147 3.07 -2.95 1.44
C ALA A 147 4.08 -2.29 0.49
N GLU A 148 4.81 -3.10 -0.25
CA GLU A 148 5.66 -2.65 -1.33
C GLU A 148 4.81 -2.37 -2.58
N GLY A 149 4.82 -1.10 -3.04
CA GLY A 149 4.23 -0.72 -4.31
C GLY A 149 5.25 -0.80 -5.45
N ASN A 150 4.77 -0.71 -6.68
CA ASN A 150 5.63 -0.82 -7.85
C ASN A 150 6.50 0.43 -8.11
N HIS A 151 6.24 1.55 -7.43
CA HIS A 151 7.08 2.75 -7.48
C HIS A 151 8.16 2.80 -6.38
N ASP A 152 8.05 1.96 -5.34
CA ASP A 152 8.84 2.09 -4.13
C ASP A 152 10.32 1.64 -4.29
N GLU A 153 10.66 0.89 -5.34
CA GLU A 153 12.03 0.55 -5.73
C GLU A 153 12.75 1.62 -6.59
N ASN A 154 12.14 2.77 -6.81
CA ASN A 154 12.71 3.93 -7.52
C ASN A 154 13.02 3.69 -9.02
N ASP A 155 12.44 2.67 -9.65
CA ASP A 155 12.71 2.32 -11.05
C ASP A 155 12.29 3.39 -12.07
N LYS A 156 11.33 4.23 -11.68
CA LYS A 156 10.90 5.37 -12.51
C LYS A 156 12.02 6.43 -12.67
N TYR A 157 12.92 6.55 -11.69
CA TYR A 157 14.10 7.40 -11.82
C TYR A 157 15.05 6.83 -12.88
N ASP A 158 15.31 5.53 -12.86
CA ASP A 158 16.18 4.85 -13.82
C ASP A 158 15.63 5.00 -15.25
N GLU A 159 14.34 4.82 -15.42
CA GLU A 159 13.64 5.01 -16.70
C GLU A 159 13.79 6.45 -17.22
N HIS A 160 13.54 7.46 -16.38
CA HIS A 160 13.57 8.87 -16.77
C HIS A 160 14.99 9.38 -17.05
N LYS A 161 16.00 8.76 -16.48
CA LYS A 161 17.41 9.17 -16.65
C LYS A 161 18.15 8.35 -17.69
N PHE A 162 17.50 7.32 -18.25
CA PHE A 162 18.12 6.39 -19.20
C PHE A 162 19.40 5.78 -18.65
N VAL A 163 19.46 5.55 -17.33
CA VAL A 163 20.62 4.91 -16.70
C VAL A 163 20.53 3.40 -16.82
N SER A 164 21.68 2.75 -17.02
CA SER A 164 21.77 1.31 -17.15
C SER A 164 21.90 0.59 -15.80
N SER A 165 22.32 1.30 -14.77
CA SER A 165 22.44 0.78 -13.40
C SER A 165 21.19 1.05 -12.58
N ALA A 166 20.84 0.10 -11.73
CA ALA A 166 19.75 0.27 -10.78
C ALA A 166 20.06 1.34 -9.73
N SER A 167 19.14 2.24 -9.50
CA SER A 167 19.26 3.30 -8.49
C SER A 167 19.05 2.80 -7.05
N PHE A 168 18.19 1.79 -6.86
CA PHE A 168 18.05 1.02 -5.63
C PHE A 168 18.62 -0.37 -5.83
N ASN A 169 19.24 -0.93 -4.78
CA ASN A 169 19.65 -2.33 -4.73
C ASN A 169 18.56 -3.17 -4.04
N ARG A 170 18.79 -4.50 -3.99
CA ARG A 170 17.86 -5.46 -3.39
C ARG A 170 17.44 -5.10 -1.96
N ASP A 171 18.38 -4.59 -1.17
CA ASP A 171 18.19 -4.41 0.26
C ASP A 171 17.64 -3.03 0.63
N ASP A 172 17.57 -2.10 -0.32
CA ASP A 172 17.17 -0.72 -0.01
C ASP A 172 15.76 -0.65 0.58
N TYR A 173 14.76 -1.27 -0.06
CA TYR A 173 13.39 -1.27 0.44
C TYR A 173 13.27 -2.08 1.74
N ASP A 174 13.84 -3.28 1.78
CA ASP A 174 13.79 -4.15 2.96
C ASP A 174 14.44 -3.47 4.18
N ASN A 175 15.56 -2.78 4.00
CA ASN A 175 16.22 -2.04 5.08
C ASN A 175 15.52 -0.75 5.51
N LEU A 176 14.79 -0.11 4.60
CA LEU A 176 14.12 1.17 4.87
C LEU A 176 12.68 0.98 5.38
N VAL A 177 12.01 -0.09 5.01
CA VAL A 177 10.59 -0.31 5.27
C VAL A 177 10.33 -1.66 5.93
N THR A 178 10.56 -2.77 5.24
CA THR A 178 10.08 -4.10 5.63
C THR A 178 10.59 -4.58 6.99
N LYS A 179 11.82 -4.26 7.36
CA LYS A 179 12.37 -4.67 8.66
C LYS A 179 11.65 -4.05 9.86
N PHE A 180 11.00 -2.90 9.68
CA PHE A 180 10.35 -2.19 10.77
C PHE A 180 8.96 -2.73 11.08
N ASP A 181 8.20 -3.18 10.08
CA ASP A 181 6.94 -3.88 10.33
C ASP A 181 7.18 -5.25 10.97
N PHE A 182 8.24 -5.96 10.53
CA PHE A 182 8.63 -7.25 11.09
C PHE A 182 9.08 -7.17 12.55
N GLN A 183 9.67 -6.07 12.97
CA GLN A 183 10.10 -5.87 14.37
C GLN A 183 8.92 -5.68 15.33
N GLN A 184 7.71 -5.46 14.82
CA GLN A 184 6.51 -5.35 15.63
C GLN A 184 5.89 -6.74 15.85
N SER A 185 5.64 -7.08 17.10
CA SER A 185 5.12 -8.39 17.51
C SER A 185 3.71 -8.74 17.00
N LYS A 186 3.03 -7.80 16.32
CA LYS A 186 1.67 -7.98 15.81
C LYS A 186 1.64 -8.49 14.37
N ILE A 187 2.65 -8.17 13.56
CA ILE A 187 2.76 -8.65 12.19
C ILE A 187 3.64 -9.90 12.16
N LEU A 188 3.07 -11.00 11.72
CA LEU A 188 3.70 -12.32 11.73
C LEU A 188 4.22 -12.69 10.34
N ARG A 189 5.30 -13.46 10.29
CA ARG A 189 5.90 -14.03 9.08
C ARG A 189 6.47 -15.40 9.39
N LEU A 190 6.50 -16.29 8.40
CA LEU A 190 7.13 -17.61 8.55
C LEU A 190 8.64 -17.49 8.82
N ASN A 191 9.28 -16.51 8.18
CA ASN A 191 10.70 -16.22 8.36
C ASN A 191 10.98 -14.75 7.91
N PRO A 192 12.14 -14.18 8.24
CA PRO A 192 12.46 -12.77 7.94
C PRO A 192 12.48 -12.41 6.45
N VAL A 193 12.63 -13.37 5.55
CA VAL A 193 12.69 -13.14 4.10
C VAL A 193 11.37 -13.42 3.40
N SER A 194 10.36 -13.93 4.12
CA SER A 194 9.03 -14.18 3.57
C SER A 194 8.41 -12.87 3.07
N LYS A 195 7.87 -12.90 1.86
CA LYS A 195 7.19 -11.76 1.24
C LYS A 195 5.68 -11.75 1.54
N VAL A 196 5.19 -12.72 2.27
CA VAL A 196 3.84 -12.76 2.84
C VAL A 196 3.91 -12.62 4.35
N SER A 197 2.96 -11.88 4.90
CA SER A 197 2.81 -11.69 6.35
C SER A 197 1.34 -11.71 6.73
N TRP A 198 1.05 -11.84 8.02
CA TRP A 198 -0.33 -11.83 8.50
C TRP A 198 -0.47 -11.17 9.87
N PHE A 199 -1.69 -10.78 10.18
CA PHE A 199 -2.14 -10.27 11.47
C PHE A 199 -3.37 -11.04 11.91
N ASP A 200 -3.41 -11.47 13.18
CA ASP A 200 -4.53 -12.19 13.78
C ASP A 200 -5.15 -11.39 14.93
N LYS A 201 -6.49 -11.34 14.95
CA LYS A 201 -7.28 -10.91 16.12
C LYS A 201 -8.56 -11.74 16.16
N GLY A 202 -8.75 -12.52 17.23
CA GLY A 202 -9.90 -13.43 17.33
C GLY A 202 -10.02 -14.37 16.13
N ASP A 203 -11.20 -14.41 15.55
CA ASP A 203 -11.52 -15.26 14.40
C ASP A 203 -11.19 -14.61 13.05
N VAL A 204 -10.51 -13.47 13.06
CA VAL A 204 -10.10 -12.76 11.84
C VAL A 204 -8.61 -12.96 11.59
N ARG A 205 -8.26 -13.35 10.37
CA ARG A 205 -6.89 -13.33 9.84
C ARG A 205 -6.81 -12.36 8.67
N ILE A 206 -5.89 -11.43 8.75
CA ILE A 206 -5.54 -10.53 7.66
C ILE A 206 -4.23 -10.99 7.06
N ILE A 207 -4.21 -11.28 5.75
CA ILE A 207 -2.99 -11.68 5.03
C ILE A 207 -2.55 -10.55 4.12
N PHE A 208 -1.26 -10.26 4.11
CA PHE A 208 -0.63 -9.24 3.25
C PHE A 208 0.26 -9.92 2.22
N LEU A 209 -0.03 -9.69 0.93
CA LEU A 209 0.76 -10.17 -0.19
C LEU A 209 1.63 -9.06 -0.78
N ASN A 210 2.86 -9.39 -1.11
CA ASN A 210 3.71 -8.53 -1.92
C ASN A 210 3.47 -8.80 -3.41
N THR A 211 2.76 -7.90 -4.09
CA THR A 211 2.50 -8.00 -5.54
C THR A 211 3.65 -7.46 -6.40
N SER A 212 4.69 -6.93 -5.77
CA SER A 212 5.96 -6.49 -6.36
C SER A 212 7.10 -7.49 -6.04
N ASP A 213 6.78 -8.78 -5.84
CA ASP A 213 7.75 -9.83 -5.56
C ASP A 213 8.55 -10.22 -6.81
N ILE A 214 9.38 -9.29 -7.27
CA ILE A 214 10.18 -9.40 -8.49
C ILE A 214 11.64 -9.67 -8.12
N PRO A 215 12.32 -10.63 -8.78
CA PRO A 215 13.71 -10.92 -8.45
C PRO A 215 14.63 -9.78 -8.89
N TYR A 216 15.53 -9.39 -8.00
CA TYR A 216 16.59 -8.43 -8.32
C TYR A 216 17.71 -9.14 -9.07
N ILE A 217 17.72 -9.01 -10.39
CA ILE A 217 18.72 -9.61 -11.28
C ILE A 217 19.28 -8.51 -12.17
N LEU A 218 20.59 -8.39 -12.23
CA LEU A 218 21.29 -7.46 -13.11
C LEU A 218 21.81 -8.18 -14.36
N ASN A 219 21.46 -7.65 -15.53
CA ASN A 219 22.02 -8.02 -16.82
C ASN A 219 22.84 -6.82 -17.34
N ASN A 220 24.16 -6.98 -17.43
CA ASN A 220 25.07 -5.91 -17.86
C ASN A 220 24.86 -4.58 -17.09
N GLY A 221 24.63 -4.68 -15.77
CA GLY A 221 24.45 -3.52 -14.89
C GLY A 221 23.04 -2.92 -14.87
N SER A 222 22.11 -3.43 -15.68
CA SER A 222 20.70 -3.00 -15.66
C SER A 222 19.82 -4.07 -15.01
N LYS A 223 18.73 -3.66 -14.35
CA LYS A 223 17.72 -4.61 -13.85
C LYS A 223 17.12 -5.42 -15.02
N LYS A 224 17.03 -6.74 -14.86
CA LYS A 224 16.30 -7.63 -15.79
C LYS A 224 14.83 -7.27 -15.83
N TYR A 225 14.27 -6.89 -14.70
CA TYR A 225 12.88 -6.50 -14.55
C TYR A 225 12.81 -5.07 -14.02
N ASP A 226 11.97 -4.25 -14.64
CA ASP A 226 11.57 -2.93 -14.19
C ASP A 226 10.32 -3.12 -13.28
N VAL A 227 10.49 -3.00 -11.98
CA VAL A 227 9.41 -3.26 -10.98
C VAL A 227 8.24 -2.29 -11.16
N LYS A 228 8.48 -1.08 -11.66
CA LYS A 228 7.39 -0.15 -11.99
C LYS A 228 6.42 -0.74 -13.04
N LYS A 229 6.92 -1.54 -13.97
CA LYS A 229 6.14 -2.10 -15.08
C LYS A 229 5.75 -3.55 -14.88
N VAL A 230 6.56 -4.30 -14.13
CA VAL A 230 6.41 -5.73 -13.93
C VAL A 230 5.97 -6.00 -12.51
N ARG A 231 4.83 -6.64 -12.35
CA ARG A 231 4.28 -7.08 -11.07
C ARG A 231 4.07 -8.58 -11.11
N GLY A 232 4.29 -9.24 -10.00
CA GLY A 232 4.15 -10.68 -9.95
C GLY A 232 4.42 -11.25 -8.56
N ILE A 233 4.17 -12.54 -8.44
CA ILE A 233 4.38 -13.31 -7.21
C ILE A 233 5.19 -14.54 -7.58
N ARG A 234 6.31 -14.77 -6.87
CA ARG A 234 7.20 -15.92 -7.11
C ARG A 234 6.73 -17.15 -6.34
N GLU A 235 7.24 -18.31 -6.75
CA GLU A 235 6.92 -19.61 -6.15
C GLU A 235 7.14 -19.64 -4.64
N GLN A 236 8.23 -19.05 -4.14
CA GLN A 236 8.50 -19.03 -2.69
C GLN A 236 7.39 -18.33 -1.91
N GLN A 237 6.90 -17.18 -2.38
CA GLN A 237 5.78 -16.49 -1.71
C GLN A 237 4.48 -17.29 -1.79
N ILE A 238 4.24 -18.00 -2.90
CA ILE A 238 3.08 -18.88 -3.04
C ILE A 238 3.18 -20.08 -2.08
N SER A 239 4.37 -20.64 -1.92
CA SER A 239 4.64 -21.72 -0.95
C SER A 239 4.40 -21.26 0.49
N ASP A 240 4.90 -20.07 0.84
CA ASP A 240 4.66 -19.48 2.16
C ASP A 240 3.16 -19.21 2.40
N LEU A 241 2.45 -18.71 1.38
CA LEU A 241 1.00 -18.49 1.45
C LEU A 241 0.23 -19.80 1.64
N ILE A 242 0.61 -20.87 0.94
CA ILE A 242 0.00 -22.22 1.14
C ILE A 242 0.17 -22.64 2.58
N THR A 243 1.38 -22.55 3.14
CA THR A 243 1.64 -22.91 4.54
C THR A 243 0.77 -22.11 5.52
N ILE A 244 0.63 -20.80 5.30
CA ILE A 244 -0.21 -19.94 6.14
C ILE A 244 -1.70 -20.32 6.02
N LEU A 245 -2.17 -20.63 4.81
CA LEU A 245 -3.56 -21.02 4.58
C LEU A 245 -3.86 -22.42 5.17
N GLU A 246 -2.95 -23.39 5.04
CA GLU A 246 -3.08 -24.71 5.67
C GLU A 246 -3.18 -24.62 7.20
N ASP A 247 -2.49 -23.65 7.80
CA ASP A 247 -2.48 -23.37 9.24
C ASP A 247 -3.65 -22.46 9.68
N THR A 248 -4.52 -22.07 8.75
CA THR A 248 -5.68 -21.20 9.00
C THR A 248 -6.91 -22.05 9.25
N VAL A 249 -7.28 -22.22 10.52
CA VAL A 249 -8.43 -23.03 10.94
C VAL A 249 -9.49 -22.14 11.59
N ASP A 250 -10.73 -22.26 11.14
CA ASP A 250 -11.91 -21.57 11.68
C ASP A 250 -11.77 -20.03 11.74
N LYS A 251 -11.21 -19.43 10.69
CA LYS A 251 -11.02 -17.97 10.60
C LYS A 251 -11.65 -17.35 9.35
N HIS A 252 -12.12 -16.13 9.50
CA HIS A 252 -12.48 -15.24 8.39
C HIS A 252 -11.21 -14.58 7.84
N VAL A 253 -10.91 -14.81 6.56
CA VAL A 253 -9.67 -14.34 5.95
C VAL A 253 -9.94 -13.16 5.00
N VAL A 254 -9.27 -12.04 5.24
CA VAL A 254 -9.24 -10.89 4.34
C VAL A 254 -7.80 -10.69 3.87
N VAL A 255 -7.61 -10.54 2.56
CA VAL A 255 -6.27 -10.43 1.96
C VAL A 255 -6.06 -9.02 1.44
N PHE A 256 -4.89 -8.47 1.68
CA PHE A 256 -4.45 -7.17 1.18
C PHE A 256 -3.22 -7.31 0.29
N GLY A 257 -3.09 -6.43 -0.68
CA GLY A 257 -1.89 -6.29 -1.50
C GLY A 257 -1.86 -4.90 -2.16
N HIS A 258 -0.76 -4.55 -2.83
CA HIS A 258 -0.71 -3.27 -3.53
C HIS A 258 -1.52 -3.30 -4.82
N ALA A 259 -1.25 -4.21 -5.73
CA ALA A 259 -1.90 -4.29 -7.03
C ALA A 259 -3.01 -5.35 -7.08
N ASN A 260 -4.00 -5.15 -7.93
CA ASN A 260 -5.07 -6.12 -8.16
C ASN A 260 -4.53 -7.43 -8.78
N LEU A 261 -4.97 -8.57 -8.27
CA LEU A 261 -4.54 -9.92 -8.74
C LEU A 261 -5.14 -10.26 -10.09
N ILE A 262 -6.43 -10.01 -10.25
CA ILE A 262 -7.19 -10.32 -11.46
C ILE A 262 -8.06 -9.12 -11.87
N SER A 263 -8.49 -9.14 -13.11
CA SER A 263 -9.45 -8.19 -13.66
C SER A 263 -10.90 -8.65 -13.40
N PRO A 264 -11.91 -7.81 -13.62
CA PRO A 264 -13.31 -8.21 -13.52
C PRO A 264 -13.71 -9.35 -14.48
N SER A 265 -12.92 -9.62 -15.52
CA SER A 265 -13.13 -10.75 -16.42
C SER A 265 -12.45 -12.05 -15.95
N GLY A 266 -11.84 -12.06 -14.75
CA GLY A 266 -11.14 -13.23 -14.21
C GLY A 266 -9.73 -13.47 -14.79
N ARG A 267 -9.22 -12.55 -15.64
CA ARG A 267 -7.85 -12.65 -16.18
C ARG A 267 -6.84 -12.07 -15.19
N SER A 268 -5.63 -12.64 -15.16
CA SER A 268 -4.53 -12.06 -14.38
C SER A 268 -4.36 -10.56 -14.69
N ALA A 269 -4.27 -9.75 -13.66
CA ALA A 269 -3.95 -8.33 -13.74
C ALA A 269 -2.48 -8.06 -13.38
N LEU A 270 -1.82 -9.04 -12.77
CA LEU A 270 -0.36 -9.08 -12.63
C LEU A 270 0.27 -9.66 -13.90
N ASN A 271 1.52 -9.33 -14.15
CA ASN A 271 2.29 -9.94 -15.24
C ASN A 271 2.53 -11.44 -14.98
N PHE A 272 2.66 -11.83 -13.70
CA PHE A 272 2.96 -13.20 -13.31
C PHE A 272 2.17 -13.64 -12.08
N ASN A 273 1.49 -14.79 -12.19
CA ASN A 273 0.89 -15.57 -11.11
C ASN A 273 -0.28 -14.95 -10.33
N GLY A 274 -0.89 -13.86 -10.80
CA GLY A 274 -2.09 -13.29 -10.17
C GLY A 274 -3.28 -14.23 -10.23
N ASP A 275 -3.46 -14.93 -11.34
CA ASP A 275 -4.50 -15.93 -11.54
C ASP A 275 -4.27 -17.21 -10.71
N LEU A 276 -3.01 -17.61 -10.48
CA LEU A 276 -2.70 -18.72 -9.58
C LEU A 276 -3.09 -18.42 -8.13
N ILE A 277 -2.86 -17.20 -7.66
CA ILE A 277 -3.31 -16.79 -6.32
C ILE A 277 -4.84 -16.84 -6.22
N GLN A 278 -5.55 -16.38 -7.24
CA GLN A 278 -7.01 -16.48 -7.28
C GLN A 278 -7.48 -17.94 -7.24
N GLN A 279 -6.86 -18.83 -8.02
CA GLN A 279 -7.16 -20.27 -7.99
C GLN A 279 -6.91 -20.86 -6.60
N LEU A 280 -5.80 -20.49 -5.96
CA LEU A 280 -5.46 -20.95 -4.62
C LEU A 280 -6.53 -20.55 -3.59
N PHE A 281 -7.02 -19.30 -3.64
CA PHE A 281 -8.09 -18.83 -2.77
C PHE A 281 -9.41 -19.60 -3.00
N VAL A 282 -9.75 -19.87 -4.25
CA VAL A 282 -10.93 -20.70 -4.58
C VAL A 282 -10.78 -22.11 -4.03
N SER A 283 -9.61 -22.74 -4.23
CA SER A 283 -9.32 -24.07 -3.69
C SER A 283 -9.36 -24.09 -2.15
N PHE A 284 -8.86 -23.06 -1.50
CA PHE A 284 -8.95 -22.89 -0.04
C PHE A 284 -10.42 -22.80 0.43
N ASN A 285 -11.24 -22.02 -0.26
CA ASN A 285 -12.65 -21.89 0.06
C ASN A 285 -13.42 -23.20 -0.13
N ASN A 286 -13.04 -24.01 -1.13
CA ASN A 286 -13.61 -25.32 -1.40
C ASN A 286 -13.06 -26.45 -0.51
N LYS A 287 -11.99 -26.21 0.29
CA LYS A 287 -11.30 -27.22 1.08
C LYS A 287 -10.62 -28.29 0.22
N ASP A 288 -10.14 -27.89 -0.96
CA ASP A 288 -9.54 -28.78 -1.91
C ASP A 288 -8.13 -29.26 -1.49
N ARG A 289 -7.75 -30.42 -2.00
CA ARG A 289 -6.36 -30.90 -2.07
C ARG A 289 -5.93 -30.92 -3.51
N GLY A 290 -4.72 -30.52 -3.80
CA GLY A 290 -4.28 -30.51 -5.17
C GLY A 290 -2.88 -30.00 -5.42
N GLN A 291 -2.69 -29.56 -6.64
CA GLN A 291 -1.45 -29.01 -7.12
C GLN A 291 -1.76 -27.71 -7.86
N ILE A 292 -0.97 -26.69 -7.59
CA ILE A 292 -0.99 -25.45 -8.36
C ILE A 292 0.29 -25.34 -9.19
N LYS A 293 0.15 -25.09 -10.48
CA LYS A 293 1.27 -25.01 -11.42
C LYS A 293 0.97 -24.10 -12.59
N ASN A 294 2.03 -23.59 -13.22
CA ASN A 294 1.97 -22.92 -14.51
C ASN A 294 2.99 -23.54 -15.49
N GLU A 295 2.94 -23.11 -16.73
CA GLU A 295 3.88 -23.54 -17.79
C GLU A 295 5.11 -22.60 -17.91
N LEU A 296 5.24 -21.63 -17.00
CA LEU A 296 6.40 -20.72 -17.01
C LEU A 296 7.64 -21.45 -16.50
N THR A 297 8.79 -21.02 -16.97
CA THR A 297 10.08 -21.48 -16.52
C THR A 297 10.88 -20.36 -15.88
N GLY A 298 11.90 -20.68 -15.08
CA GLY A 298 12.76 -19.71 -14.43
C GLY A 298 12.07 -18.95 -13.28
N ASP A 299 12.21 -17.63 -13.25
CA ASP A 299 11.93 -16.82 -12.06
C ASP A 299 10.47 -16.83 -11.57
N PHE A 300 9.52 -17.20 -12.43
CA PHE A 300 8.07 -17.21 -12.14
C PHE A 300 7.39 -18.55 -12.40
N GLY A 301 8.17 -19.62 -12.62
CA GLY A 301 7.66 -21.00 -12.66
C GLY A 301 7.09 -21.38 -11.29
N VAL A 302 6.00 -22.13 -11.29
CA VAL A 302 5.32 -22.60 -10.06
C VAL A 302 4.91 -24.05 -10.22
N ASN A 303 5.21 -24.87 -9.21
CA ASN A 303 4.80 -26.25 -9.14
C ASN A 303 4.71 -26.72 -7.68
N LEU A 304 3.58 -26.44 -7.00
CA LEU A 304 3.39 -26.67 -5.58
C LEU A 304 2.15 -27.50 -5.30
N ARG A 305 2.17 -28.25 -4.20
CA ARG A 305 1.01 -28.97 -3.67
C ARG A 305 0.40 -28.24 -2.49
N TYR A 306 -0.88 -28.46 -2.27
CA TYR A 306 -1.62 -27.93 -1.13
C TYR A 306 -2.66 -28.92 -0.62
N ASP A 307 -3.02 -28.79 0.67
CA ASP A 307 -4.09 -29.55 1.31
C ASP A 307 -4.89 -28.67 2.28
N PHE A 308 -6.00 -28.14 1.83
CA PHE A 308 -6.86 -27.28 2.63
C PHE A 308 -8.02 -28.01 3.33
N SER A 309 -8.03 -29.36 3.30
CA SER A 309 -9.15 -30.16 3.82
C SER A 309 -9.38 -30.02 5.32
N SER A 310 -8.38 -29.55 6.07
CA SER A 310 -8.44 -29.43 7.54
C SER A 310 -8.68 -27.99 8.03
N THR A 311 -8.99 -27.03 7.14
CA THR A 311 -9.08 -25.60 7.49
C THR A 311 -10.45 -25.19 8.05
N GLY A 312 -11.33 -26.13 8.34
CA GLY A 312 -12.63 -25.88 8.97
C GLY A 312 -13.52 -24.95 8.15
N ILE A 313 -14.15 -23.97 8.80
CA ILE A 313 -15.01 -22.98 8.13
C ILE A 313 -14.23 -21.85 7.46
N SER A 314 -12.91 -21.83 7.55
CA SER A 314 -12.09 -20.72 7.05
C SER A 314 -12.36 -20.41 5.59
N LYS A 315 -12.41 -19.10 5.27
CA LYS A 315 -12.72 -18.63 3.92
C LYS A 315 -12.02 -17.32 3.62
N VAL A 316 -11.39 -17.22 2.45
CA VAL A 316 -10.97 -15.94 1.85
C VAL A 316 -12.18 -15.31 1.20
N SER A 317 -12.64 -14.19 1.74
CA SER A 317 -13.85 -13.50 1.28
C SER A 317 -13.55 -12.26 0.45
N ASN A 318 -12.48 -11.53 0.78
CA ASN A 318 -12.19 -10.22 0.21
C ASN A 318 -10.69 -10.07 -0.09
N TYR A 319 -10.37 -9.46 -1.23
CA TYR A 319 -9.05 -8.96 -1.58
C TYR A 319 -9.10 -7.45 -1.78
N ILE A 320 -8.29 -6.70 -1.02
CA ILE A 320 -8.28 -5.23 -1.00
C ILE A 320 -6.94 -4.72 -1.51
N CYS A 321 -6.95 -3.75 -2.44
CA CYS A 321 -5.73 -3.20 -3.03
C CYS A 321 -5.88 -1.73 -3.45
N GLY A 322 -4.75 -1.09 -3.82
CA GLY A 322 -4.63 0.24 -4.41
C GLY A 322 -4.27 0.20 -5.88
N HIS A 323 -3.13 0.83 -6.24
CA HIS A 323 -2.45 0.81 -7.52
C HIS A 323 -3.17 1.49 -8.69
N MET A 324 -4.47 1.28 -8.83
CA MET A 324 -5.23 1.72 -10.01
C MET A 324 -5.70 3.19 -9.92
N HIS A 325 -5.56 3.84 -8.78
CA HIS A 325 -5.91 5.24 -8.51
C HIS A 325 -7.40 5.56 -8.73
N TYR A 326 -8.28 4.56 -8.64
CA TYR A 326 -9.74 4.71 -8.69
C TYR A 326 -10.43 3.63 -7.87
N GLU A 327 -11.65 3.87 -7.43
CA GLU A 327 -12.44 2.86 -6.75
C GLU A 327 -13.16 1.94 -7.74
N LYS A 328 -13.06 0.64 -7.47
CA LYS A 328 -13.82 -0.38 -8.19
C LYS A 328 -14.04 -1.61 -7.31
N TYR A 329 -15.25 -2.15 -7.39
CA TYR A 329 -15.66 -3.33 -6.66
C TYR A 329 -16.21 -4.35 -7.65
N TYR A 330 -15.78 -5.59 -7.54
CA TYR A 330 -16.28 -6.71 -8.36
C TYR A 330 -16.06 -8.03 -7.64
N ASN A 331 -16.88 -9.02 -7.95
CA ASN A 331 -16.76 -10.38 -7.43
C ASN A 331 -16.29 -11.33 -8.52
N VAL A 332 -15.34 -12.20 -8.21
CA VAL A 332 -14.91 -13.27 -9.09
C VAL A 332 -14.79 -14.55 -8.25
N SER A 333 -15.55 -15.58 -8.66
CA SER A 333 -15.55 -16.89 -8.01
C SER A 333 -15.81 -16.83 -6.50
N GLY A 334 -16.71 -15.96 -6.07
CA GLY A 334 -17.10 -15.82 -4.66
C GLY A 334 -16.17 -14.95 -3.82
N ILE A 335 -15.13 -14.35 -4.40
CA ILE A 335 -14.19 -13.44 -3.72
C ILE A 335 -14.42 -12.01 -4.21
N ASN A 336 -14.61 -11.08 -3.27
CA ASN A 336 -14.76 -9.66 -3.57
C ASN A 336 -13.39 -9.02 -3.79
N HIS A 337 -13.20 -8.40 -4.93
CA HIS A 337 -12.01 -7.59 -5.24
C HIS A 337 -12.36 -6.12 -5.08
N ILE A 338 -11.63 -5.44 -4.20
CA ILE A 338 -11.90 -4.08 -3.76
C ILE A 338 -10.68 -3.22 -4.08
N ILE A 339 -10.79 -2.36 -5.08
CA ILE A 339 -9.75 -1.40 -5.43
C ILE A 339 -10.09 -0.07 -4.77
N LEU A 340 -9.16 0.46 -3.98
CA LEU A 340 -9.26 1.73 -3.27
C LEU A 340 -8.67 2.88 -4.09
N ASN A 341 -9.19 4.08 -3.90
CA ASN A 341 -8.67 5.28 -4.54
C ASN A 341 -7.34 5.72 -3.91
N CYS A 342 -6.47 6.30 -4.72
CA CYS A 342 -5.17 6.81 -4.27
C CYS A 342 -5.31 8.02 -3.32
N SER A 343 -4.38 8.13 -2.37
CA SER A 343 -4.25 9.32 -1.53
C SER A 343 -3.55 10.49 -2.24
N ALA A 344 -2.80 10.24 -3.32
CA ALA A 344 -2.19 11.31 -4.10
C ALA A 344 -3.24 12.27 -4.68
N LEU A 345 -2.94 13.58 -4.66
CA LEU A 345 -3.80 14.60 -5.27
C LEU A 345 -3.78 14.44 -6.80
N MET A 346 -4.88 13.98 -7.36
CA MET A 346 -5.07 13.85 -8.80
C MET A 346 -5.56 15.18 -9.40
N GLY A 347 -4.65 15.99 -9.93
CA GLY A 347 -4.98 17.27 -10.55
C GLY A 347 -5.77 17.15 -11.85
N LYS A 348 -6.64 18.12 -12.14
CA LYS A 348 -7.52 18.12 -13.33
C LYS A 348 -6.81 17.97 -14.68
N LYS A 349 -5.55 18.37 -14.76
CA LYS A 349 -4.74 18.29 -15.98
C LYS A 349 -4.02 16.95 -16.16
N HIS A 350 -4.07 16.07 -15.18
CA HIS A 350 -3.45 14.76 -15.26
C HIS A 350 -4.40 13.77 -15.94
N GLY A 351 -3.92 13.03 -16.93
CA GLY A 351 -4.75 12.10 -17.72
C GLY A 351 -5.49 11.06 -16.84
N LEU A 352 -4.82 10.50 -15.84
CA LEU A 352 -5.43 9.57 -14.90
C LEU A 352 -6.55 10.22 -14.08
N THR A 353 -6.37 11.47 -13.63
CA THR A 353 -7.42 12.21 -12.94
C THR A 353 -8.66 12.35 -13.79
N THR A 354 -8.47 12.70 -15.06
CA THR A 354 -9.59 12.87 -15.99
C THR A 354 -10.33 11.57 -16.23
N ASP A 355 -9.63 10.46 -16.40
CA ASP A 355 -10.22 9.19 -16.78
C ASP A 355 -10.80 8.42 -15.59
N TYR A 356 -10.09 8.41 -14.46
CA TYR A 356 -10.39 7.53 -13.33
C TYR A 356 -10.98 8.23 -12.10
N ASN A 357 -10.71 9.53 -11.94
CA ASN A 357 -11.16 10.31 -10.77
C ASN A 357 -12.18 11.41 -11.11
N LYS A 358 -12.94 11.26 -12.17
CA LYS A 358 -14.02 12.22 -12.56
C LYS A 358 -15.09 12.38 -11.48
N LYS A 359 -15.28 11.37 -10.66
CA LYS A 359 -16.28 11.36 -9.59
C LYS A 359 -16.02 12.42 -8.53
N TRP A 360 -14.74 12.75 -8.28
CA TRP A 360 -14.34 13.70 -7.25
C TRP A 360 -13.64 14.91 -7.85
N ASP A 361 -14.12 16.11 -7.50
CA ASP A 361 -13.42 17.37 -7.80
C ASP A 361 -12.36 17.61 -6.72
N ARG A 362 -11.23 16.94 -6.86
CA ARG A 362 -10.12 17.00 -5.88
C ARG A 362 -9.39 18.34 -5.98
N LYS A 363 -9.28 19.02 -4.85
CA LYS A 363 -8.66 20.34 -4.78
C LYS A 363 -7.58 20.40 -3.71
N TYR A 364 -6.49 21.06 -4.08
CA TYR A 364 -5.39 21.32 -3.17
C TYR A 364 -5.85 22.14 -1.97
N ASN A 365 -5.41 21.72 -0.78
CA ASN A 365 -5.74 22.35 0.49
C ASN A 365 -7.21 22.30 0.91
N GLU A 366 -7.94 21.34 0.39
CA GLU A 366 -9.29 20.97 0.81
C GLU A 366 -9.32 19.52 1.31
N ILE A 367 -10.41 19.09 1.95
CA ILE A 367 -10.59 17.71 2.38
C ILE A 367 -10.49 16.72 1.20
N SER A 368 -10.92 17.13 0.01
CA SER A 368 -10.85 16.33 -1.19
C SER A 368 -9.41 16.13 -1.75
N GLU A 369 -8.42 16.77 -1.16
CA GLU A 369 -7.01 16.62 -1.57
C GLU A 369 -6.51 15.19 -1.39
N LEU A 370 -6.93 14.52 -0.32
CA LEU A 370 -6.56 13.14 0.01
C LEU A 370 -7.73 12.17 -0.16
N ALA A 371 -7.45 10.89 -0.16
CA ALA A 371 -8.40 9.82 0.07
C ALA A 371 -7.81 8.80 1.04
N GLY A 372 -8.63 8.31 1.95
CA GLY A 372 -8.25 7.25 2.88
C GLY A 372 -9.49 6.55 3.42
N TYR A 373 -9.27 5.49 4.18
CA TYR A 373 -10.35 4.57 4.55
C TYR A 373 -10.16 4.05 5.98
N PHE A 374 -11.28 3.81 6.64
CA PHE A 374 -11.36 2.88 7.75
C PHE A 374 -12.03 1.59 7.28
N VAL A 375 -11.48 0.46 7.69
CA VAL A 375 -12.02 -0.87 7.35
C VAL A 375 -12.34 -1.61 8.64
N ASN A 376 -13.62 -1.95 8.84
CA ASN A 376 -14.07 -2.83 9.91
C ASN A 376 -14.33 -4.22 9.35
N ILE A 377 -13.74 -5.24 9.99
CA ILE A 377 -14.02 -6.66 9.73
C ILE A 377 -14.72 -7.19 10.98
N ASP A 378 -16.00 -7.45 10.88
CA ASP A 378 -16.87 -7.88 11.97
C ASP A 378 -17.27 -9.35 11.77
N PRO A 379 -16.63 -10.32 12.46
CA PRO A 379 -16.92 -11.73 12.30
C PRO A 379 -18.30 -12.12 12.86
N ASP A 380 -18.80 -11.39 13.86
CA ASP A 380 -20.11 -11.67 14.45
C ASP A 380 -21.27 -11.33 13.50
N LYS A 381 -21.09 -10.27 12.71
CA LYS A 381 -22.05 -9.84 11.69
C LYS A 381 -21.77 -10.37 10.30
N LEU A 382 -20.68 -11.14 10.13
CA LEU A 382 -20.19 -11.65 8.85
C LEU A 382 -20.04 -10.52 7.81
N ARG A 383 -19.43 -9.39 8.21
CA ARG A 383 -19.41 -8.19 7.38
C ARG A 383 -18.07 -7.45 7.41
N LEU A 384 -17.61 -7.11 6.22
CA LEU A 384 -16.55 -6.13 6.00
C LEU A 384 -17.20 -4.79 5.63
N GLN A 385 -16.86 -3.71 6.34
CA GLN A 385 -17.37 -2.37 6.12
C GLN A 385 -16.21 -1.42 5.81
N ILE A 386 -16.35 -0.58 4.81
CA ILE A 386 -15.36 0.42 4.41
C ILE A 386 -15.98 1.80 4.51
N PHE A 387 -15.35 2.66 5.29
CA PHE A 387 -15.74 4.05 5.51
C PHE A 387 -14.67 4.97 4.90
N GLY A 388 -15.00 5.62 3.80
CA GLY A 388 -14.06 6.51 3.12
C GLY A 388 -14.12 7.95 3.65
N TYR A 389 -12.95 8.59 3.66
CA TYR A 389 -12.81 10.01 3.93
C TYR A 389 -12.04 10.72 2.80
N GLY A 390 -12.22 12.04 2.68
CA GLY A 390 -11.65 12.78 1.56
C GLY A 390 -12.34 12.45 0.22
N ALA A 391 -11.56 12.17 -0.81
CA ALA A 391 -12.05 11.79 -2.14
C ALA A 391 -12.31 10.27 -2.24
N ALA A 392 -13.07 9.73 -1.30
CA ALA A 392 -13.41 8.32 -1.21
C ALA A 392 -14.90 8.12 -1.01
N THR A 393 -15.44 6.96 -1.44
CA THR A 393 -16.82 6.57 -1.19
C THR A 393 -17.07 6.47 0.30
N ARG A 394 -18.09 7.16 0.81
CA ARG A 394 -18.35 7.31 2.24
C ARG A 394 -18.60 6.00 2.96
N TYR A 395 -19.29 5.08 2.31
CA TYR A 395 -19.60 3.78 2.87
C TYR A 395 -19.87 2.74 1.81
N VAL A 396 -19.32 1.55 2.00
CA VAL A 396 -19.65 0.33 1.28
C VAL A 396 -19.44 -0.87 2.19
N SER A 397 -20.18 -1.95 1.98
CA SER A 397 -20.01 -3.19 2.76
C SER A 397 -20.08 -4.44 1.89
N PHE A 398 -19.39 -5.48 2.37
CA PHE A 398 -19.29 -6.79 1.74
C PHE A 398 -19.50 -7.89 2.79
N GLU A 399 -19.88 -9.08 2.36
CA GLU A 399 -19.89 -10.28 3.21
C GLU A 399 -18.47 -10.83 3.40
N ILE A 400 -18.23 -11.51 4.53
CA ILE A 400 -16.98 -12.23 4.82
C ILE A 400 -17.22 -13.71 5.05
#